data_8b55d930a086d3f5970ea4467f546faf
#
_entry.id   8b55d930a086d3f5970ea4467f546faf
#
_cell.length_a   1.000
_cell.length_b   1.000
_cell.length_c   1.000
_cell.angle_alpha   90.00
_cell.angle_beta   90.00
_cell.angle_gamma   90.00
#
_symmetry.space_group_name_H-M   'P 1'
#
loop_
_entity.id
_entity.type
_entity.pdbx_description
1 polymer ?
#
loop_
_entity_poly.entity_id
_entity_poly.type
_entity_poly.pdbx_seq_one_letter_code
_entity_poly.pdbx_strand_id
1 'polypeptide(L)'
;MTQMKPKALIEKWVKLFNEGDANNIAALYHDDAINHQVANPPVEGKAAIEAMFTAEFSTAEMTCIPENIFEDGEWAILEWKDPLGLRGCGFFHVVDGKIKFQRGYWDKLSFLRMHNLPIPKE
;
A
#
# COMPACT_ATOMS: atom_id res chain seq x y z
N MET A 1 -9.40 -25.27 -0.37
CA MET A 1 -9.86 -23.92 -0.03
C MET A 1 -9.63 -22.97 -1.17
N THR A 2 -10.60 -22.12 -1.44
CA THR A 2 -10.49 -21.12 -2.50
C THR A 2 -9.65 -19.95 -2.00
N GLN A 3 -8.59 -19.63 -2.72
CA GLN A 3 -7.78 -18.45 -2.41
C GLN A 3 -8.54 -17.19 -2.81
N MET A 4 -8.27 -16.08 -2.12
CA MET A 4 -8.86 -14.79 -2.48
C MET A 4 -8.34 -14.34 -3.83
N LYS A 5 -9.25 -13.84 -4.66
CA LYS A 5 -8.86 -13.19 -5.92
C LYS A 5 -8.20 -11.85 -5.61
N PRO A 6 -7.40 -11.31 -6.55
CA PRO A 6 -6.66 -10.06 -6.31
C PRO A 6 -7.54 -8.91 -5.83
N LYS A 7 -8.67 -8.65 -6.46
CA LYS A 7 -9.55 -7.56 -6.04
C LYS A 7 -10.03 -7.72 -4.61
N ALA A 8 -10.49 -8.92 -4.25
CA ALA A 8 -10.99 -9.19 -2.89
C ALA A 8 -9.88 -9.03 -1.85
N LEU A 9 -8.66 -9.48 -2.19
CA LEU A 9 -7.51 -9.33 -1.31
C LEU A 9 -7.19 -7.86 -1.06
N ILE A 10 -7.25 -7.02 -2.10
CA ILE A 10 -6.94 -5.60 -1.96
C ILE A 10 -8.05 -4.84 -1.25
N GLU A 11 -9.30 -5.26 -1.38
CA GLU A 11 -10.38 -4.72 -0.54
C GLU A 11 -10.09 -4.97 0.95
N LYS A 12 -9.60 -6.17 1.29
CA LYS A 12 -9.19 -6.50 2.66
C LYS A 12 -7.96 -5.68 3.08
N TRP A 13 -7.01 -5.50 2.17
CA TRP A 13 -5.81 -4.68 2.40
C TRP A 13 -6.20 -3.24 2.79
N VAL A 14 -7.13 -2.63 2.05
CA VAL A 14 -7.61 -1.27 2.34
C VAL A 14 -8.23 -1.20 3.74
N LYS A 15 -9.03 -2.18 4.10
CA LYS A 15 -9.65 -2.23 5.43
C LYS A 15 -8.59 -2.26 6.53
N LEU A 16 -7.60 -3.14 6.41
CA LEU A 16 -6.53 -3.28 7.40
C LEU A 16 -5.64 -2.04 7.46
N PHE A 17 -5.38 -1.43 6.31
CA PHE A 17 -4.64 -0.17 6.24
C PHE A 17 -5.37 0.92 7.04
N ASN A 18 -6.67 1.05 6.84
CA ASN A 18 -7.47 2.08 7.51
C ASN A 18 -7.66 1.80 9.00
N GLU A 19 -7.51 0.55 9.42
CA GLU A 19 -7.53 0.18 10.84
C GLU A 19 -6.16 0.38 11.50
N GLY A 20 -5.10 0.64 10.72
CA GLY A 20 -3.75 0.76 11.23
C GLY A 20 -3.19 -0.55 11.75
N ASP A 21 -3.59 -1.67 11.17
CA ASP A 21 -3.25 -3.01 11.63
C ASP A 21 -2.03 -3.55 10.89
N ALA A 22 -0.84 -3.14 11.34
CA ALA A 22 0.42 -3.48 10.67
C ALA A 22 0.67 -4.99 10.63
N ASN A 23 0.33 -5.70 11.69
CA ASN A 23 0.56 -7.15 11.76
C ASN A 23 -0.31 -7.89 10.73
N ASN A 24 -1.60 -7.61 10.69
CA ASN A 24 -2.52 -8.33 9.80
C ASN A 24 -2.36 -7.88 8.34
N ILE A 25 -2.03 -6.62 8.07
CA ILE A 25 -1.78 -6.20 6.69
C ILE A 25 -0.51 -6.86 6.15
N ALA A 26 0.54 -6.96 6.95
CA ALA A 26 1.77 -7.65 6.56
C ALA A 26 1.53 -9.13 6.28
N ALA A 27 0.57 -9.76 6.97
CA ALA A 27 0.22 -11.15 6.76
C ALA A 27 -0.37 -11.42 5.36
N LEU A 28 -0.78 -10.38 4.63
CA LEU A 28 -1.26 -10.50 3.25
C LEU A 28 -0.13 -10.63 2.24
N TYR A 29 1.12 -10.49 2.66
CA TYR A 29 2.30 -10.51 1.78
C TYR A 29 3.04 -11.84 1.87
N HIS A 30 3.66 -12.23 0.75
CA HIS A 30 4.64 -13.33 0.75
C HIS A 30 5.86 -12.94 1.58
N ASP A 31 6.58 -13.93 2.11
CA ASP A 31 7.77 -13.71 2.91
C ASP A 31 8.86 -12.92 2.16
N ASP A 32 8.95 -13.11 0.85
CA ASP A 32 9.92 -12.44 -0.01
C ASP A 32 9.29 -11.33 -0.87
N ALA A 33 8.14 -10.83 -0.48
CA ALA A 33 7.44 -9.78 -1.23
C ALA A 33 8.26 -8.48 -1.27
N ILE A 34 8.01 -7.69 -2.31
CA ILE A 34 8.62 -6.38 -2.47
C ILE A 34 7.50 -5.34 -2.54
N ASN A 35 7.62 -4.29 -1.73
CA ASN A 35 6.73 -3.14 -1.77
C ASN A 35 7.55 -1.92 -2.23
N HIS A 36 7.33 -1.50 -3.45
CA HIS A 36 8.04 -0.37 -4.05
C HIS A 36 7.10 0.81 -4.23
N GLN A 37 7.13 1.73 -3.28
CA GLN A 37 6.54 3.05 -3.49
C GLN A 37 7.55 3.82 -4.31
N VAL A 38 7.23 4.11 -5.57
CA VAL A 38 8.22 4.59 -6.56
C VAL A 38 8.93 5.87 -6.13
N ALA A 39 8.27 6.68 -5.29
CA ALA A 39 8.87 7.88 -4.70
C ALA A 39 10.00 7.58 -3.71
N ASN A 40 10.14 6.34 -3.26
CA ASN A 40 11.11 5.89 -2.25
C ASN A 40 11.80 4.62 -2.70
N PRO A 41 12.93 4.22 -2.07
CA PRO A 41 13.54 2.93 -2.35
C PRO A 41 12.60 1.76 -2.03
N PRO A 42 12.72 0.63 -2.73
CA PRO A 42 11.88 -0.54 -2.46
C PRO A 42 12.14 -1.13 -1.07
N VAL A 43 11.08 -1.67 -0.47
CA VAL A 43 11.15 -2.37 0.81
C VAL A 43 11.01 -3.87 0.50
N GLU A 44 12.01 -4.65 0.90
CA GLU A 44 12.09 -6.06 0.54
C GLU A 44 11.88 -6.96 1.76
N GLY A 45 10.97 -7.92 1.60
CA GLY A 45 10.66 -8.92 2.61
C GLY A 45 9.54 -8.52 3.54
N LYS A 46 8.76 -9.52 3.96
CA LYS A 46 7.58 -9.31 4.81
C LYS A 46 7.92 -8.63 6.12
N ALA A 47 9.04 -8.99 6.75
CA ALA A 47 9.42 -8.39 8.02
C ALA A 47 9.70 -6.90 7.88
N ALA A 48 10.41 -6.49 6.81
CA ALA A 48 10.67 -5.08 6.53
C ALA A 48 9.39 -4.33 6.17
N ILE A 49 8.49 -4.97 5.43
CA ILE A 49 7.19 -4.39 5.08
C ILE A 49 6.35 -4.16 6.35
N GLU A 50 6.34 -5.11 7.27
CA GLU A 50 5.63 -4.94 8.55
C GLU A 50 6.22 -3.78 9.35
N ALA A 51 7.55 -3.68 9.42
CA ALA A 51 8.22 -2.59 10.11
C ALA A 51 7.88 -1.23 9.49
N MET A 52 7.79 -1.18 8.16
CA MET A 52 7.38 0.03 7.44
C MET A 52 5.97 0.47 7.84
N PHE A 53 5.00 -0.45 7.83
CA PHE A 53 3.63 -0.14 8.23
C PHE A 53 3.55 0.26 9.70
N THR A 54 4.28 -0.42 10.58
CA THR A 54 4.33 -0.08 12.01
C THR A 54 4.79 1.35 12.20
N ALA A 55 5.85 1.76 11.50
CA ALA A 55 6.38 3.12 11.57
C ALA A 55 5.38 4.14 11.03
N GLU A 56 4.78 3.86 9.87
CA GLU A 56 3.81 4.78 9.25
C GLU A 56 2.58 4.97 10.12
N PHE A 57 2.01 3.89 10.63
CA PHE A 57 0.79 3.96 11.45
C PHE A 57 1.04 4.61 12.82
N SER A 58 2.28 4.57 13.31
CA SER A 58 2.62 5.20 14.60
C SER A 58 2.88 6.70 14.47
N THR A 59 3.20 7.19 13.27
CA THR A 59 3.54 8.61 13.05
C THR A 59 2.36 9.46 12.61
N ALA A 60 1.33 8.87 12.00
CA ALA A 60 0.19 9.61 11.50
C ALA A 60 -1.02 8.70 11.32
N GLU A 61 -2.21 9.28 11.41
CA GLU A 61 -3.41 8.60 10.95
C GLU A 61 -3.40 8.62 9.42
N MET A 62 -3.37 7.42 8.83
CA MET A 62 -3.37 7.28 7.38
C MET A 62 -4.68 6.66 6.95
N THR A 63 -5.34 7.30 5.99
CA THR A 63 -6.60 6.81 5.45
C THR A 63 -6.49 6.68 3.95
N CYS A 64 -6.80 5.50 3.46
CA CYS A 64 -6.88 5.21 2.04
C CYS A 64 -8.36 5.14 1.64
N ILE A 65 -8.78 6.03 0.76
CA ILE A 65 -10.14 6.05 0.23
C ILE A 65 -10.08 5.48 -1.18
N PRO A 66 -10.56 4.24 -1.39
CA PRO A 66 -10.50 3.64 -2.72
C PRO A 66 -11.50 4.32 -3.65
N GLU A 67 -11.02 4.76 -4.81
CA GLU A 67 -11.89 5.28 -5.85
C GLU A 67 -12.27 4.19 -6.85
N ASN A 68 -11.32 3.35 -7.21
CA ASN A 68 -11.55 2.19 -8.06
C ASN A 68 -10.58 1.07 -7.68
N ILE A 69 -11.04 -0.16 -7.81
CA ILE A 69 -10.17 -1.34 -7.71
C ILE A 69 -10.43 -2.17 -8.95
N PHE A 70 -9.42 -2.27 -9.81
CA PHE A 70 -9.49 -3.05 -11.05
C PHE A 70 -8.76 -4.37 -10.86
N GLU A 71 -9.22 -5.40 -11.54
CA GLU A 71 -8.59 -6.72 -11.50
C GLU A 71 -8.28 -7.17 -12.93
N ASP A 72 -7.05 -7.63 -13.12
CA ASP A 72 -6.60 -8.15 -14.41
C ASP A 72 -5.68 -9.34 -14.16
N GLY A 73 -6.21 -10.57 -14.35
CA GLY A 73 -5.48 -11.79 -14.08
C GLY A 73 -5.04 -11.86 -12.62
N GLU A 74 -3.73 -11.95 -12.40
CA GLU A 74 -3.14 -11.99 -11.06
C GLU A 74 -2.94 -10.61 -10.46
N TRP A 75 -3.30 -9.55 -11.16
CA TRP A 75 -3.05 -8.18 -10.72
C TRP A 75 -4.33 -7.50 -10.23
N ALA A 76 -4.18 -6.69 -9.20
CA ALA A 76 -5.19 -5.71 -8.80
C ALA A 76 -4.57 -4.31 -8.86
N ILE A 77 -5.36 -3.34 -9.29
CA ILE A 77 -4.93 -1.95 -9.37
C ILE A 77 -5.87 -1.14 -8.50
N LEU A 78 -5.30 -0.50 -7.47
CA LEU A 78 -6.05 0.33 -6.54
C LEU A 78 -5.79 1.79 -6.89
N GLU A 79 -6.83 2.49 -7.30
CA GLU A 79 -6.79 3.94 -7.43
C GLU A 79 -7.39 4.53 -6.15
N TRP A 80 -6.64 5.38 -5.48
CA TRP A 80 -7.01 5.88 -4.16
C TRP A 80 -6.80 7.38 -4.02
N LYS A 81 -7.42 7.93 -2.99
CA LYS A 81 -7.13 9.29 -2.52
C LYS A 81 -7.03 9.26 -1.00
N ASP A 82 -6.40 10.29 -0.44
CA ASP A 82 -6.44 10.52 1.01
C ASP A 82 -7.46 11.60 1.34
N PRO A 83 -7.76 11.83 2.65
CA PRO A 83 -8.74 12.85 3.04
C PRO A 83 -8.39 14.27 2.63
N LEU A 84 -7.11 14.56 2.36
CA LEU A 84 -6.66 15.88 1.90
C LEU A 84 -6.76 16.04 0.39
N GLY A 85 -7.10 14.98 -0.34
CA GLY A 85 -7.26 15.01 -1.79
C GLY A 85 -6.05 14.57 -2.59
N LEU A 86 -4.98 14.12 -1.95
CA LEU A 86 -3.86 13.51 -2.66
C LEU A 86 -4.34 12.21 -3.30
N ARG A 87 -4.03 12.04 -4.58
CA ARG A 87 -4.40 10.84 -5.33
C ARG A 87 -3.17 10.01 -5.70
N GLY A 88 -3.38 8.71 -5.78
CA GLY A 88 -2.35 7.81 -6.23
C GLY A 88 -2.95 6.51 -6.72
N CYS A 89 -2.07 5.61 -7.15
CA CYS A 89 -2.49 4.27 -7.53
C CYS A 89 -1.42 3.26 -7.14
N GLY A 90 -1.87 2.04 -6.85
CA GLY A 90 -1.00 0.94 -6.50
C GLY A 90 -1.31 -0.27 -7.36
N PHE A 91 -0.26 -0.94 -7.81
CA PHE A 91 -0.33 -2.18 -8.57
C PHE A 91 0.10 -3.31 -7.65
N PHE A 92 -0.75 -4.34 -7.52
CA PHE A 92 -0.50 -5.47 -6.64
C PHE A 92 -0.47 -6.74 -7.47
N HIS A 93 0.66 -7.43 -7.46
CA HIS A 93 0.77 -8.76 -8.06
C HIS A 93 0.46 -9.80 -6.99
N VAL A 94 -0.60 -10.55 -7.18
CA VAL A 94 -1.09 -11.54 -6.21
C VAL A 94 -0.82 -12.93 -6.76
N VAL A 95 -0.07 -13.72 -5.99
CA VAL A 95 0.28 -15.09 -6.32
C VAL A 95 -0.09 -15.97 -5.14
N ASP A 96 -0.79 -17.05 -5.40
CA ASP A 96 -1.22 -18.00 -4.35
C ASP A 96 -1.95 -17.32 -3.19
N GLY A 97 -2.80 -16.33 -3.51
CA GLY A 97 -3.64 -15.65 -2.55
C GLY A 97 -2.93 -14.62 -1.66
N LYS A 98 -1.67 -14.29 -1.97
CA LYS A 98 -0.90 -13.29 -1.23
C LYS A 98 -0.19 -12.33 -2.17
N ILE A 99 0.16 -11.15 -1.66
CA ILE A 99 0.86 -10.13 -2.45
C ILE A 99 2.32 -10.53 -2.60
N LYS A 100 2.76 -10.66 -3.86
CA LYS A 100 4.15 -10.96 -4.21
C LYS A 100 4.94 -9.69 -4.48
N PHE A 101 4.29 -8.71 -5.12
CA PHE A 101 4.92 -7.45 -5.51
C PHE A 101 3.89 -6.33 -5.48
N GLN A 102 4.31 -5.17 -4.99
CA GLN A 102 3.47 -3.97 -4.96
C GLN A 102 4.26 -2.79 -5.48
N ARG A 103 3.62 -2.01 -6.34
CA ARG A 103 4.21 -0.79 -6.89
C ARG A 103 3.21 0.35 -6.67
N GLY A 104 3.64 1.39 -5.97
CA GLY A 104 2.77 2.54 -5.69
C GLY A 104 3.27 3.79 -6.39
N TYR A 105 2.36 4.56 -6.97
CA TYR A 105 2.65 5.82 -7.65
C TYR A 105 1.87 6.94 -7.00
N TRP A 106 2.59 7.92 -6.49
CA TRP A 106 2.02 9.14 -5.92
C TRP A 106 3.08 10.24 -5.94
N ASP A 107 2.64 11.50 -5.95
CA ASP A 107 3.57 12.62 -6.02
C ASP A 107 4.07 13.00 -4.63
N LYS A 108 5.36 12.76 -4.40
CA LYS A 108 5.99 13.01 -3.10
C LYS A 108 5.95 14.48 -2.72
N LEU A 109 6.19 15.38 -3.66
CA LEU A 109 6.16 16.81 -3.37
C LEU A 109 4.78 17.28 -2.94
N SER A 110 3.74 16.84 -3.65
CA SER A 110 2.36 17.14 -3.27
C SER A 110 2.03 16.59 -1.89
N PHE A 111 2.45 15.36 -1.59
CA PHE A 111 2.25 14.75 -0.27
C PHE A 111 2.88 15.61 0.83
N LEU A 112 4.14 15.99 0.66
CA LEU A 112 4.85 16.81 1.65
C LEU A 112 4.18 18.16 1.85
N ARG A 113 3.75 18.82 0.77
CA ARG A 113 3.07 20.12 0.86
C ARG A 113 1.72 20.01 1.55
N MET A 114 0.91 19.03 1.16
CA MET A 114 -0.45 18.88 1.70
C MET A 114 -0.45 18.49 3.18
N HIS A 115 0.58 17.77 3.61
CA HIS A 115 0.71 17.36 5.01
C HIS A 115 1.62 18.27 5.84
N ASN A 116 2.05 19.41 5.27
CA ASN A 116 2.93 20.37 5.94
C ASN A 116 4.22 19.74 6.46
N LEU A 117 4.82 18.87 5.67
CA LEU A 117 6.06 18.21 6.00
C LEU A 117 7.25 18.91 5.33
N PRO A 118 8.46 18.80 5.93
CA PRO A 118 9.64 19.42 5.35
C PRO A 118 9.95 18.88 3.94
N ILE A 119 10.26 19.81 3.01
CA ILE A 119 10.67 19.43 1.67
C ILE A 119 12.18 19.27 1.68
N PRO A 120 12.71 18.08 1.30
CA PRO A 120 14.15 17.89 1.26
C PRO A 120 14.83 18.88 0.32
N LYS A 121 16.00 19.37 0.72
CA LYS A 121 16.87 20.17 -0.16
C LYS A 121 17.72 19.22 -0.99
N GLU A 122 17.98 19.62 -2.22
CA GLU A 122 18.88 18.85 -3.10
C GLU A 122 20.32 18.87 -2.58
#